data_9818ab66c2f42ff5f605a8b26c3b6499
#
_entry.id   9818ab66c2f42ff5f605a8b26c3b6499
#
_cell.length_a   1.000
_cell.length_b   1.000
_cell.length_c   1.000
_cell.angle_alpha   90.00
_cell.angle_beta   90.00
_cell.angle_gamma   90.00
#
_symmetry.space_group_name_H-M   'P 1'
#
loop_
_entity.id
_entity.type
_entity.pdbx_description
1 polymer ?
#
loop_
_entity_poly.entity_id
_entity_poly.type
_entity_poly.pdbx_seq_one_letter_code
_entity_poly.pdbx_strand_id
1 'polypeptide(L)'
;GLQMIEATSCGGVVIFRGKLLVLYKNYRNKYEGWVLPKGTVEPGEDFKQTALREVHEETGVAASIIKYIGKSQYTFNTPQDTIEKTVHWYLMMADSYYSKPQREEYFVDSGYYKFYEAYHLLKFSNEKQILEKAYNEYLDLKKANLWGNRKYF
;
A
#
# COMPACT_ATOMS: atom_id res chain seq x y z
N GLY A 1 21.62 17.46 19.98
CA GLY A 1 21.46 16.21 19.22
C GLY A 1 20.23 16.19 18.37
N LEU A 2 20.14 15.18 17.50
CA LEU A 2 18.97 14.99 16.67
C LEU A 2 17.77 14.54 17.51
N GLN A 3 16.62 15.13 17.23
CA GLN A 3 15.38 14.73 17.87
C GLN A 3 14.74 13.59 17.10
N MET A 4 14.21 12.59 17.81
CA MET A 4 13.45 11.52 17.23
C MET A 4 12.00 11.99 16.95
N ILE A 5 11.58 11.90 15.71
CA ILE A 5 10.22 12.22 15.29
C ILE A 5 9.55 10.97 14.73
N GLU A 6 8.37 10.68 15.23
CA GLU A 6 7.58 9.56 14.73
C GLU A 6 6.61 10.05 13.65
N ALA A 7 6.57 9.34 12.54
CA ALA A 7 5.64 9.62 11.45
C ALA A 7 4.85 8.35 11.13
N THR A 8 3.54 8.51 10.91
CA THR A 8 2.64 7.39 10.66
C THR A 8 1.97 7.54 9.31
N SER A 9 2.02 6.49 8.52
CA SER A 9 1.32 6.37 7.25
C SER A 9 0.46 5.11 7.25
N CYS A 10 -0.50 5.07 6.33
CA CYS A 10 -1.32 3.89 6.09
C CYS A 10 -1.42 3.64 4.60
N GLY A 11 -1.52 2.39 4.23
CA GLY A 11 -1.65 2.03 2.84
C GLY A 11 -2.35 0.69 2.65
N GLY A 12 -2.40 0.25 1.40
CA GLY A 12 -3.14 -0.94 1.08
C GLY A 12 -2.49 -1.82 0.03
N VAL A 13 -2.72 -3.12 0.17
CA VAL A 13 -2.47 -4.10 -0.88
C VAL A 13 -3.83 -4.44 -1.48
N VAL A 14 -4.06 -3.98 -2.69
CA VAL A 14 -5.36 -4.05 -3.36
C VAL A 14 -5.33 -5.22 -4.33
N ILE A 15 -6.31 -6.11 -4.21
CA ILE A 15 -6.40 -7.32 -5.04
C ILE A 15 -7.68 -7.31 -5.86
N PHE A 16 -7.55 -7.64 -7.15
CA PHE A 16 -8.67 -7.96 -8.02
C PHE A 16 -8.36 -9.22 -8.81
N ARG A 17 -9.22 -10.22 -8.69
CA ARG A 17 -9.06 -11.53 -9.34
C ARG A 17 -7.66 -12.13 -9.16
N GLY A 18 -7.15 -12.03 -7.94
CA GLY A 18 -5.85 -12.60 -7.58
C GLY A 18 -4.64 -11.79 -8.00
N LYS A 19 -4.82 -10.67 -8.67
CA LYS A 19 -3.73 -9.79 -9.07
C LYS A 19 -3.63 -8.59 -8.14
N LEU A 20 -2.43 -8.09 -7.93
CA LEU A 20 -2.12 -7.09 -6.91
C LEU A 20 -1.68 -5.77 -7.55
N LEU A 21 -2.23 -4.68 -7.01
CA LEU A 21 -2.01 -3.34 -7.53
C LEU A 21 -0.67 -2.79 -7.04
N VAL A 22 0.15 -2.36 -7.98
CA VAL A 22 1.42 -1.67 -7.70
C VAL A 22 1.50 -0.40 -8.53
N LEU A 23 2.31 0.55 -8.05
CA LEU A 23 2.49 1.88 -8.65
C LEU A 23 3.94 2.07 -9.05
N TYR A 24 4.16 2.69 -10.20
CA TYR A 24 5.49 3.11 -10.59
C TYR A 24 5.67 4.58 -10.27
N LYS A 25 6.63 4.87 -9.40
CA LYS A 25 6.95 6.24 -8.99
C LYS A 25 8.23 6.69 -9.67
N ASN A 26 8.20 7.88 -10.26
CA ASN A 26 9.38 8.52 -10.80
C ASN A 26 9.47 9.94 -10.23
N TYR A 27 10.19 10.06 -9.11
CA TYR A 27 10.36 11.34 -8.43
C TYR A 27 11.66 11.98 -8.90
N ARG A 28 11.65 12.49 -10.13
CA ARG A 28 12.79 13.17 -10.75
C ARG A 28 14.05 12.29 -10.67
N ASN A 29 15.18 12.85 -10.21
CA ASN A 29 16.44 12.12 -10.07
C ASN A 29 16.64 11.54 -8.67
N LYS A 30 15.60 11.59 -7.81
CA LYS A 30 15.72 11.16 -6.40
C LYS A 30 15.26 9.75 -6.16
N TYR A 31 14.24 9.28 -6.90
CA TYR A 31 13.66 7.98 -6.66
C TYR A 31 12.90 7.50 -7.89
N GLU A 32 13.13 6.26 -8.26
CA GLU A 32 12.39 5.61 -9.33
C GLU A 32 12.18 4.14 -8.98
N GLY A 33 10.95 3.65 -9.13
CA GLY A 33 10.67 2.23 -8.93
C GLY A 33 9.22 1.98 -8.56
N TRP A 34 8.88 0.69 -8.49
CA TRP A 34 7.55 0.22 -8.13
C TRP A 34 7.37 0.19 -6.62
N VAL A 35 6.20 0.64 -6.17
CA VAL A 35 5.85 0.75 -4.76
C VAL A 35 4.39 0.37 -4.52
N LEU A 36 4.06 0.14 -3.25
CA LEU A 36 2.67 0.02 -2.80
C LEU A 36 2.11 1.40 -2.44
N PRO A 37 0.80 1.65 -2.67
CA PRO A 37 0.19 2.93 -2.32
C PRO A 37 0.09 3.12 -0.81
N LYS A 38 0.51 4.29 -0.33
CA LYS A 38 0.46 4.67 1.08
C LYS A 38 0.66 6.16 1.24
N GLY A 39 0.25 6.69 2.38
CA GLY A 39 0.52 8.08 2.70
C GLY A 39 0.20 8.44 4.14
N THR A 40 0.48 9.68 4.50
CA THR A 40 0.47 10.18 5.87
C THR A 40 -0.95 10.31 6.43
N VAL A 41 -1.11 9.90 7.68
CA VAL A 41 -2.36 10.10 8.43
C VAL A 41 -2.61 11.59 8.63
N GLU A 42 -3.79 12.05 8.28
CA GLU A 42 -4.20 13.45 8.47
C GLU A 42 -4.98 13.60 9.78
N PRO A 43 -5.00 14.83 10.35
CA PRO A 43 -5.76 15.08 11.57
C PRO A 43 -7.21 14.64 11.44
N GLY A 44 -7.71 13.91 12.44
CA GLY A 44 -9.10 13.44 12.46
C GLY A 44 -9.36 12.16 11.70
N GLU A 45 -8.39 11.62 10.99
CA GLU A 45 -8.55 10.35 10.29
C GLU A 45 -8.19 9.17 11.18
N ASP A 46 -8.94 8.08 11.08
CA ASP A 46 -8.46 6.80 11.57
C ASP A 46 -7.62 6.10 10.49
N PHE A 47 -6.95 5.01 10.84
CA PHE A 47 -6.03 4.34 9.92
C PHE A 47 -6.72 3.80 8.67
N LYS A 48 -7.94 3.27 8.82
CA LYS A 48 -8.69 2.75 7.66
C LYS A 48 -9.03 3.88 6.69
N GLN A 49 -9.46 5.02 7.20
CA GLN A 49 -9.79 6.19 6.40
C GLN A 49 -8.56 6.67 5.62
N THR A 50 -7.41 6.76 6.29
CA THR A 50 -6.15 7.16 5.64
C THR A 50 -5.78 6.18 4.53
N ALA A 51 -5.83 4.89 4.83
CA ALA A 51 -5.47 3.85 3.85
C ALA A 51 -6.35 3.93 2.60
N LEU A 52 -7.68 4.05 2.79
CA LEU A 52 -8.61 4.17 1.68
C LEU A 52 -8.39 5.45 0.87
N ARG A 53 -8.18 6.57 1.56
CA ARG A 53 -7.94 7.87 0.92
C ARG A 53 -6.66 7.85 0.10
N GLU A 54 -5.56 7.36 0.66
CA GLU A 54 -4.27 7.34 -0.03
C GLU A 54 -4.29 6.40 -1.23
N VAL A 55 -4.91 5.23 -1.10
CA VAL A 55 -5.07 4.33 -2.25
C VAL A 55 -5.85 5.03 -3.35
N HIS A 56 -6.96 5.70 -3.01
CA HIS A 56 -7.77 6.41 -3.99
C HIS A 56 -7.01 7.58 -4.63
N GLU A 57 -6.32 8.39 -3.82
CA GLU A 57 -5.57 9.54 -4.34
C GLU A 57 -4.44 9.12 -5.29
N GLU A 58 -3.68 8.08 -4.93
CA GLU A 58 -2.51 7.68 -5.71
C GLU A 58 -2.86 6.81 -6.91
N THR A 59 -3.91 5.99 -6.81
CA THR A 59 -4.23 4.98 -7.83
C THR A 59 -5.57 5.17 -8.53
N GLY A 60 -6.42 6.07 -8.03
CA GLY A 60 -7.78 6.24 -8.55
C GLY A 60 -8.74 5.12 -8.16
N VAL A 61 -8.30 4.15 -7.36
CA VAL A 61 -9.10 2.97 -7.05
C VAL A 61 -9.92 3.20 -5.78
N ALA A 62 -11.24 3.00 -5.88
CA ALA A 62 -12.15 2.99 -4.73
C ALA A 62 -12.21 1.56 -4.20
N ALA A 63 -11.28 1.23 -3.31
CA ALA A 63 -11.15 -0.12 -2.77
C ALA A 63 -11.98 -0.30 -1.50
N SER A 64 -12.20 -1.56 -1.11
CA SER A 64 -12.86 -1.94 0.14
C SER A 64 -11.85 -2.58 1.08
N ILE A 65 -11.91 -2.22 2.37
CA ILE A 65 -11.05 -2.84 3.40
C ILE A 65 -11.52 -4.27 3.64
N ILE A 66 -10.57 -5.20 3.64
CA ILE A 66 -10.81 -6.58 4.01
C ILE A 66 -10.28 -6.84 5.41
N LYS A 67 -8.99 -6.51 5.66
CA LYS A 67 -8.34 -6.90 6.90
C LYS A 67 -7.06 -6.10 7.11
N TYR A 68 -6.75 -5.79 8.38
CA TYR A 68 -5.43 -5.28 8.75
C TYR A 68 -4.40 -6.40 8.62
N ILE A 69 -3.28 -6.13 7.96
CA ILE A 69 -2.27 -7.17 7.72
C ILE A 69 -0.94 -6.91 8.40
N GLY A 70 -0.77 -5.79 9.07
CA GLY A 70 0.44 -5.53 9.84
C GLY A 70 1.08 -4.20 9.51
N LYS A 71 2.26 -4.01 10.07
CA LYS A 71 2.99 -2.75 9.90
C LYS A 71 4.42 -3.02 9.44
N SER A 72 5.00 -2.02 8.78
CA SER A 72 6.43 -1.96 8.50
C SER A 72 6.99 -0.69 9.12
N GLN A 73 8.27 -0.73 9.50
CA GLN A 73 8.94 0.41 10.13
C GLN A 73 10.30 0.62 9.49
N TYR A 74 10.68 1.88 9.31
CA TYR A 74 12.02 2.24 8.87
C TYR A 74 12.39 3.60 9.43
N THR A 75 13.69 3.84 9.51
CA THR A 75 14.25 5.05 10.09
C THR A 75 15.12 5.73 9.05
N PHE A 76 15.01 7.05 8.97
CA PHE A 76 15.90 7.84 8.12
C PHE A 76 16.22 9.16 8.81
N ASN A 77 17.34 9.77 8.40
CA ASN A 77 17.82 11.02 8.98
C ASN A 77 17.60 12.16 8.00
N THR A 78 17.17 13.30 8.56
CA THR A 78 17.22 14.59 7.89
C THR A 78 18.35 15.42 8.55
N PRO A 79 18.71 16.58 8.00
CA PRO A 79 19.70 17.44 8.66
C PRO A 79 19.34 17.84 10.09
N GLN A 80 18.05 17.90 10.42
CA GLN A 80 17.56 18.32 11.73
C GLN A 80 17.15 17.18 12.64
N ASP A 81 16.69 16.06 12.07
CA ASP A 81 15.98 15.05 12.86
C ASP A 81 16.28 13.64 12.42
N THR A 82 15.99 12.69 13.31
CA THR A 82 15.84 11.28 12.96
C THR A 82 14.36 10.98 12.89
N ILE A 83 13.91 10.45 11.75
CA ILE A 83 12.50 10.12 11.51
C ILE A 83 12.31 8.62 11.62
N GLU A 84 11.43 8.19 12.53
CA GLU A 84 10.98 6.80 12.59
C GLU A 84 9.61 6.72 11.93
N LYS A 85 9.53 6.03 10.80
CA LYS A 85 8.29 5.92 10.04
C LYS A 85 7.67 4.55 10.23
N THR A 86 6.40 4.55 10.62
CA THR A 86 5.57 3.35 10.70
C THR A 86 4.50 3.42 9.63
N VAL A 87 4.34 2.35 8.87
CA VAL A 87 3.27 2.22 7.87
C VAL A 87 2.38 1.07 8.27
N HIS A 88 1.07 1.36 8.42
CA HIS A 88 0.05 0.35 8.69
C HIS A 88 -0.60 -0.07 7.37
N TRP A 89 -0.69 -1.37 7.14
CA TRP A 89 -1.12 -1.92 5.86
C TRP A 89 -2.43 -2.69 5.99
N TYR A 90 -3.27 -2.53 5.00
CA TYR A 90 -4.57 -3.22 4.91
C TYR A 90 -4.66 -4.02 3.63
N LEU A 91 -5.20 -5.23 3.75
CA LEU A 91 -5.63 -6.01 2.59
C LEU A 91 -6.92 -5.38 2.09
N MET A 92 -7.00 -5.10 0.80
CA MET A 92 -8.14 -4.45 0.18
C MET A 92 -8.59 -5.20 -1.07
N MET A 93 -9.85 -5.01 -1.43
CA MET A 93 -10.43 -5.58 -2.63
C MET A 93 -10.87 -4.45 -3.57
N ALA A 94 -10.52 -4.58 -4.85
CA ALA A 94 -11.10 -3.76 -5.92
C ALA A 94 -12.17 -4.57 -6.65
N ASP A 95 -13.03 -3.87 -7.39
CA ASP A 95 -14.09 -4.50 -8.17
C ASP A 95 -13.84 -4.45 -9.68
N SER A 96 -12.68 -3.99 -10.09
CA SER A 96 -12.28 -3.96 -11.51
C SER A 96 -10.76 -3.85 -11.62
N TYR A 97 -10.24 -3.94 -12.86
CA TYR A 97 -8.83 -3.70 -13.16
C TYR A 97 -8.51 -2.21 -13.35
N TYR A 98 -9.46 -1.33 -13.04
CA TYR A 98 -9.23 0.10 -13.21
C TYR A 98 -8.15 0.60 -12.26
N SER A 99 -7.24 1.42 -12.79
CA SER A 99 -6.33 2.25 -12.00
C SER A 99 -5.90 3.44 -12.84
N LYS A 100 -5.63 4.55 -12.16
CA LYS A 100 -5.16 5.78 -12.81
C LYS A 100 -4.11 6.41 -11.89
N PRO A 101 -2.82 6.33 -12.22
CA PRO A 101 -1.77 6.87 -11.36
C PRO A 101 -1.86 8.39 -11.26
N GLN A 102 -1.59 8.92 -10.06
CA GLN A 102 -1.62 10.36 -9.79
C GLN A 102 -0.30 11.01 -10.23
N ARG A 103 -0.32 11.66 -11.39
CA ARG A 103 0.89 12.23 -11.99
C ARG A 103 1.43 13.42 -11.20
N GLU A 104 0.58 14.17 -10.51
CA GLU A 104 1.00 15.30 -9.69
C GLU A 104 1.83 14.86 -8.49
N GLU A 105 1.74 13.61 -8.09
CA GLU A 105 2.55 13.02 -7.02
C GLU A 105 3.64 12.11 -7.58
N TYR A 106 3.97 12.26 -8.87
CA TYR A 106 5.04 11.54 -9.57
C TYR A 106 4.77 10.05 -9.77
N PHE A 107 3.51 9.61 -9.66
CA PHE A 107 3.12 8.26 -10.06
C PHE A 107 2.80 8.28 -11.55
N VAL A 108 3.57 7.54 -12.33
CA VAL A 108 3.47 7.61 -13.80
C VAL A 108 2.94 6.33 -14.43
N ASP A 109 2.81 5.28 -13.66
CA ASP A 109 2.24 4.02 -14.12
C ASP A 109 1.61 3.27 -12.93
N SER A 110 0.68 2.39 -13.25
CA SER A 110 0.04 1.53 -12.26
C SER A 110 -0.52 0.29 -12.95
N GLY A 111 -0.71 -0.77 -12.19
CA GLY A 111 -1.33 -1.96 -12.75
C GLY A 111 -1.47 -3.08 -11.73
N TYR A 112 -2.29 -4.07 -12.11
CA TYR A 112 -2.51 -5.28 -11.34
C TYR A 112 -1.68 -6.40 -11.93
N TYR A 113 -0.85 -7.02 -11.10
CA TYR A 113 0.07 -8.05 -11.54
C TYR A 113 -0.12 -9.31 -10.71
N LYS A 114 0.23 -10.46 -11.29
CA LYS A 114 0.29 -11.70 -10.53
C LYS A 114 1.29 -11.55 -9.39
N PHE A 115 1.09 -12.29 -8.29
CA PHE A 115 1.93 -12.16 -7.11
C PHE A 115 3.42 -12.20 -7.44
N TYR A 116 3.84 -13.20 -8.21
CA TYR A 116 5.24 -13.39 -8.54
C TYR A 116 5.82 -12.16 -9.27
N GLU A 117 5.05 -11.62 -10.22
CA GLU A 117 5.47 -10.42 -10.96
C GLU A 117 5.53 -9.19 -10.06
N ALA A 118 4.47 -8.96 -9.29
CA ALA A 118 4.40 -7.81 -8.39
C ALA A 118 5.53 -7.85 -7.34
N TYR A 119 5.81 -9.03 -6.80
CA TYR A 119 6.88 -9.23 -5.83
C TYR A 119 8.23 -8.80 -6.39
N HIS A 120 8.53 -9.20 -7.63
CA HIS A 120 9.80 -8.84 -8.27
C HIS A 120 9.87 -7.39 -8.72
N LEU A 121 8.73 -6.78 -9.03
CA LEU A 121 8.68 -5.36 -9.39
C LEU A 121 8.99 -4.46 -8.20
N LEU A 122 8.47 -4.77 -7.01
CA LEU A 122 8.64 -3.92 -5.84
C LEU A 122 10.11 -3.74 -5.49
N LYS A 123 10.47 -2.51 -5.16
CA LYS A 123 11.86 -2.16 -4.87
C LYS A 123 12.27 -2.46 -3.43
N PHE A 124 11.36 -2.27 -2.47
CA PHE A 124 11.70 -2.34 -1.05
C PHE A 124 11.35 -3.70 -0.45
N SER A 125 12.28 -4.27 0.31
CA SER A 125 12.08 -5.58 0.93
C SER A 125 10.94 -5.59 1.95
N ASN A 126 10.74 -4.50 2.70
CA ASN A 126 9.64 -4.42 3.64
C ASN A 126 8.27 -4.41 2.93
N GLU A 127 8.18 -3.81 1.75
CA GLU A 127 6.95 -3.86 0.94
C GLU A 127 6.74 -5.24 0.31
N LYS A 128 7.82 -5.89 -0.12
CA LYS A 128 7.74 -7.27 -0.60
C LYS A 128 7.17 -8.21 0.47
N GLN A 129 7.59 -8.04 1.72
CA GLN A 129 7.10 -8.84 2.85
C GLN A 129 5.60 -8.59 3.10
N ILE A 130 5.17 -7.33 3.01
CA ILE A 130 3.76 -6.97 3.17
C ILE A 130 2.94 -7.55 2.02
N LEU A 131 3.44 -7.47 0.79
CA LEU A 131 2.77 -8.05 -0.37
C LEU A 131 2.55 -9.56 -0.19
N GLU A 132 3.58 -10.26 0.25
CA GLU A 132 3.52 -11.69 0.48
C GLU A 132 2.50 -12.04 1.57
N LYS A 133 2.53 -11.30 2.68
CA LYS A 133 1.58 -11.51 3.77
C LYS A 133 0.14 -11.28 3.31
N ALA A 134 -0.09 -10.22 2.55
CA ALA A 134 -1.40 -9.92 1.99
C ALA A 134 -1.90 -11.02 1.05
N TYR A 135 -1.01 -11.50 0.18
CA TYR A 135 -1.37 -12.55 -0.76
C TYR A 135 -1.70 -13.86 -0.06
N ASN A 136 -0.94 -14.23 0.98
CA ASN A 136 -1.23 -15.42 1.77
C ASN A 136 -2.58 -15.32 2.48
N GLU A 137 -2.90 -14.15 3.03
CA GLU A 137 -4.22 -13.91 3.62
C GLU A 137 -5.33 -14.02 2.57
N TYR A 138 -5.11 -13.48 1.38
CA TYR A 138 -6.04 -13.60 0.26
C TYR A 138 -6.29 -15.07 -0.10
N LEU A 139 -5.22 -15.88 -0.22
CA LEU A 139 -5.35 -17.29 -0.55
C LEU A 139 -6.12 -18.05 0.52
N ASP A 140 -5.87 -17.76 1.80
CA ASP A 140 -6.58 -18.38 2.90
C ASP A 140 -8.08 -18.05 2.88
N LEU A 141 -8.41 -16.78 2.66
CA LEU A 141 -9.80 -16.34 2.57
C LEU A 141 -10.50 -16.94 1.35
N LYS A 142 -9.81 -17.02 0.22
CA LYS A 142 -10.36 -17.63 -0.99
C LYS A 142 -10.61 -19.12 -0.78
N LYS A 143 -9.67 -19.83 -0.17
CA LYS A 143 -9.79 -21.25 0.12
C LYS A 143 -10.96 -21.54 1.07
N ALA A 144 -11.18 -20.63 2.03
CA ALA A 144 -12.30 -20.73 2.97
C ALA A 144 -13.62 -20.22 2.36
N ASN A 145 -13.61 -19.78 1.10
CA ASN A 145 -14.76 -19.22 0.39
C ASN A 145 -15.30 -17.94 1.06
N LEU A 146 -14.40 -17.15 1.67
CA LEU A 146 -14.76 -15.89 2.34
C LEU A 146 -14.37 -14.65 1.55
N TRP A 147 -13.52 -14.77 0.54
CA TRP A 147 -13.09 -13.61 -0.24
C TRP A 147 -14.26 -13.02 -1.02
N GLY A 148 -14.49 -11.71 -0.83
CA GLY A 148 -15.58 -11.00 -1.48
C GLY A 148 -16.96 -11.24 -0.84
N ASN A 149 -17.03 -12.02 0.23
CA ASN A 149 -18.28 -12.25 0.95
C ASN A 149 -18.43 -11.20 2.05
N ARG A 150 -19.16 -10.12 1.75
CA ARG A 150 -19.32 -8.95 2.64
C ARG A 150 -19.92 -9.28 4.00
N LYS A 151 -20.50 -10.45 4.17
CA LYS A 151 -21.05 -10.90 5.43
C LYS A 151 -19.99 -11.00 6.54
N TYR A 152 -18.72 -11.16 6.15
CA TYR A 152 -17.62 -11.42 7.09
C TYR A 152 -16.65 -10.25 7.24
N PHE A 153 -16.94 -9.11 6.63
CA PHE A 153 -16.02 -7.97 6.66
C PHE A 153 -16.66 -6.69 7.14
#